data_3f108c1284f08c01b2fa6570cc947fff
#
_entry.id   3f108c1284f08c01b2fa6570cc947fff
#
_cell.length_a   1.000
_cell.length_b   1.000
_cell.length_c   1.000
_cell.angle_alpha   90.00
_cell.angle_beta   90.00
_cell.angle_gamma   90.00
#
_symmetry.space_group_name_H-M   'P 1'
#
loop_
_entity.id
_entity.type
_entity.pdbx_description
1 polymer ?
#
loop_
_entity_poly.entity_id
_entity_poly.type
_entity_poly.pdbx_seq_one_letter_code
_entity_poly.pdbx_strand_id
1 'polypeptide(L)'
;MMNENRIVRKGAVREMNRYWLHAASGELSLARDNGKNIEKESEPQIILLNMEEFQQLEGNYPHRKNLISSMRFIRYSKVEAFHECVQGIIHVPKQGSKKEKEFSFGFYLFENKLFLIEEDEELQEILAKVKNDMFDGCTLHMVLLFICNALIDNDILYLQKIEENLEKVEDVVIKRIPEHFNEVI
;
A
#
# COMPACT_ATOMS: atom_id res chain seq x y z
N MET A 1 -27.98 -12.09 16.78
CA MET A 1 -26.83 -11.22 16.51
C MET A 1 -26.26 -11.67 15.18
N MET A 2 -26.39 -10.84 14.16
CA MET A 2 -25.92 -11.15 12.81
C MET A 2 -24.40 -10.96 12.74
N ASN A 3 -23.72 -11.88 12.09
CA ASN A 3 -22.29 -11.88 11.85
C ASN A 3 -21.92 -10.67 10.94
N GLU A 4 -21.41 -9.60 11.52
CA GLU A 4 -21.13 -8.30 10.85
C GLU A 4 -20.00 -8.34 9.82
N ASN A 5 -19.35 -9.48 9.60
CA ASN A 5 -18.12 -9.57 8.81
C ASN A 5 -18.19 -10.52 7.61
N ARG A 6 -19.38 -10.90 7.16
CA ARG A 6 -19.54 -11.74 5.97
C ARG A 6 -20.08 -10.94 4.79
N ILE A 7 -19.23 -10.66 3.83
CA ILE A 7 -19.65 -10.15 2.53
C ILE A 7 -20.01 -11.36 1.67
N VAL A 8 -21.29 -11.55 1.43
CA VAL A 8 -21.78 -12.65 0.59
C VAL A 8 -21.77 -12.20 -0.87
N ARG A 9 -20.77 -12.66 -1.64
CA ARG A 9 -20.86 -12.64 -3.11
C ARG A 9 -21.72 -13.83 -3.56
N LYS A 10 -22.55 -13.66 -4.60
CA LYS A 10 -23.25 -14.77 -5.26
C LYS A 10 -22.19 -15.77 -5.77
N GLY A 11 -21.92 -16.81 -4.99
CA GLY A 11 -21.08 -17.94 -5.36
C GLY A 11 -19.84 -18.23 -4.52
N ALA A 12 -19.32 -17.29 -3.73
CA ALA A 12 -18.18 -17.55 -2.84
C ALA A 12 -18.20 -16.59 -1.65
N VAL A 13 -18.02 -17.12 -0.45
CA VAL A 13 -17.72 -16.34 0.75
C VAL A 13 -16.21 -16.16 0.75
N ARG A 14 -15.70 -14.96 0.46
CA ARG A 14 -14.28 -14.64 0.63
C ARG A 14 -14.06 -14.28 2.10
N GLU A 15 -13.16 -15.00 2.76
CA GLU A 15 -12.76 -14.65 4.11
C GLU A 15 -11.91 -13.38 4.03
N MET A 16 -12.26 -12.36 4.82
CA MET A 16 -11.52 -11.11 4.92
C MET A 16 -10.18 -11.36 5.64
N ASN A 17 -9.07 -11.00 5.03
CA ASN A 17 -7.77 -11.11 5.67
C ASN A 17 -7.62 -9.99 6.71
N ARG A 18 -7.54 -10.37 7.97
CA ARG A 18 -7.44 -9.44 9.10
C ARG A 18 -6.18 -9.74 9.92
N TYR A 19 -5.41 -8.69 10.21
CA TYR A 19 -4.20 -8.76 11.00
C TYR A 19 -4.39 -7.93 12.28
N TRP A 20 -4.04 -8.48 13.42
CA TRP A 20 -3.98 -7.74 14.68
C TRP A 20 -2.55 -7.31 14.95
N LEU A 21 -2.39 -6.04 15.31
CA LEU A 21 -1.12 -5.50 15.78
C LEU A 21 -1.09 -5.58 17.31
N HIS A 22 -0.26 -6.44 17.84
CA HIS A 22 -0.04 -6.54 19.28
C HIS A 22 0.90 -5.43 19.73
N ALA A 23 0.36 -4.36 20.31
CA ALA A 23 1.12 -3.17 20.69
C ALA A 23 2.25 -3.46 21.71
N ALA A 24 2.11 -4.50 22.54
CA ALA A 24 3.11 -4.86 23.54
C ALA A 24 4.33 -5.58 22.97
N SER A 25 4.22 -6.24 21.80
CA SER A 25 5.30 -7.01 21.18
C SER A 25 5.64 -6.53 19.76
N GLY A 26 4.89 -5.57 19.23
CA GLY A 26 5.01 -5.20 17.81
C GLY A 26 4.68 -6.35 16.85
N GLU A 27 4.09 -7.43 17.36
CA GLU A 27 3.86 -8.64 16.58
C GLU A 27 2.58 -8.54 15.76
N LEU A 28 2.70 -8.81 14.46
CA LEU A 28 1.57 -8.99 13.55
C LEU A 28 1.14 -10.46 13.56
N SER A 29 -0.06 -10.72 14.05
CA SER A 29 -0.68 -12.03 13.92
C SER A 29 -1.79 -11.99 12.88
N LEU A 30 -1.72 -12.91 11.91
CA LEU A 30 -2.82 -13.14 10.99
C LEU A 30 -3.92 -13.91 11.73
N ALA A 31 -5.10 -13.33 11.88
CA ALA A 31 -6.27 -14.05 12.32
C ALA A 31 -7.23 -14.21 11.15
N ARG A 32 -7.49 -15.47 10.79
CA ARG A 32 -8.63 -15.78 9.94
C ARG A 32 -9.90 -15.51 10.73
N ASP A 33 -10.81 -14.76 10.14
CA ASP A 33 -12.06 -14.40 10.80
C ASP A 33 -12.96 -15.62 10.95
N ASN A 34 -12.82 -16.31 12.08
CA ASN A 34 -13.68 -17.43 12.44
C ASN A 34 -14.95 -16.97 13.20
N GLY A 35 -15.24 -15.68 13.23
CA GLY A 35 -16.42 -15.11 13.90
C GLY A 35 -16.44 -15.24 15.43
N LYS A 36 -15.31 -15.64 16.06
CA LYS A 36 -15.24 -15.90 17.51
C LYS A 36 -14.40 -14.91 18.32
N ASN A 37 -13.76 -13.91 17.69
CA ASN A 37 -12.83 -13.02 18.38
C ASN A 37 -13.43 -11.64 18.66
N ILE A 38 -14.55 -11.59 19.37
CA ILE A 38 -15.17 -10.32 19.82
C ILE A 38 -14.25 -9.56 20.81
N GLU A 39 -13.44 -10.28 21.59
CA GLU A 39 -12.56 -9.68 22.61
C GLU A 39 -11.38 -8.87 22.00
N LYS A 40 -11.05 -9.07 20.73
CA LYS A 40 -9.94 -8.38 20.05
C LYS A 40 -10.33 -7.13 19.25
N GLU A 41 -11.57 -6.71 19.27
CA GLU A 41 -12.01 -5.53 18.50
C GLU A 41 -11.39 -4.20 19.01
N SER A 42 -10.92 -4.18 20.25
CA SER A 42 -10.23 -3.02 20.83
C SER A 42 -8.75 -2.92 20.43
N GLU A 43 -8.16 -4.02 19.93
CA GLU A 43 -6.76 -4.01 19.48
C GLU A 43 -6.64 -3.34 18.10
N PRO A 44 -5.49 -2.69 17.80
CA PRO A 44 -5.23 -2.15 16.48
C PRO A 44 -5.28 -3.24 15.40
N GLN A 45 -5.97 -2.97 14.30
CA GLN A 45 -6.21 -3.93 13.23
C GLN A 45 -5.76 -3.40 11.87
N ILE A 46 -5.18 -4.28 11.06
CA ILE A 46 -4.93 -4.05 9.65
C ILE A 46 -5.85 -4.98 8.85
N ILE A 47 -6.65 -4.42 7.97
CA ILE A 47 -7.71 -5.13 7.26
C ILE A 47 -7.47 -4.97 5.76
N LEU A 48 -7.18 -6.08 5.08
CA LEU A 48 -7.03 -6.10 3.62
C LEU A 48 -8.39 -6.37 2.97
N LEU A 49 -8.75 -5.51 2.04
CA LEU A 49 -10.03 -5.51 1.35
C LEU A 49 -9.83 -5.25 -0.14
N ASN A 50 -10.75 -5.70 -0.96
CA ASN A 50 -10.91 -5.13 -2.29
C ASN A 50 -11.86 -3.93 -2.26
N MET A 51 -11.97 -3.23 -3.39
CA MET A 51 -12.80 -2.02 -3.51
C MET A 51 -14.28 -2.30 -3.19
N GLU A 52 -14.83 -3.45 -3.63
CA GLU A 52 -16.23 -3.77 -3.39
C GLU A 52 -16.49 -4.06 -1.91
N GLU A 53 -15.59 -4.80 -1.27
CA GLU A 53 -15.66 -5.09 0.17
C GLU A 53 -15.60 -3.79 0.99
N PHE A 54 -14.69 -2.87 0.64
CA PHE A 54 -14.60 -1.56 1.29
C PHE A 54 -15.87 -0.72 1.11
N GLN A 55 -16.49 -0.75 -0.07
CA GLN A 55 -17.77 -0.05 -0.32
C GLN A 55 -18.92 -0.61 0.52
N GLN A 56 -18.91 -1.92 0.77
CA GLN A 56 -19.99 -2.63 1.47
C GLN A 56 -19.78 -2.69 3.00
N LEU A 57 -18.69 -2.14 3.53
CA LEU A 57 -18.47 -2.09 4.97
C LEU A 57 -19.64 -1.39 5.66
N GLU A 58 -20.20 -2.05 6.65
CA GLU A 58 -21.19 -1.47 7.54
C GLU A 58 -20.52 -0.49 8.52
N GLY A 59 -21.19 0.60 8.82
CA GLY A 59 -20.71 1.62 9.76
C GLY A 59 -20.51 2.99 9.13
N ASN A 60 -20.28 3.97 10.01
CA ASN A 60 -20.03 5.35 9.61
C ASN A 60 -18.52 5.58 9.46
N TYR A 61 -18.03 5.54 8.23
CA TYR A 61 -16.65 5.85 7.90
C TYR A 61 -16.58 7.23 7.23
N PRO A 62 -16.11 8.27 7.93
CA PRO A 62 -16.01 9.63 7.40
C PRO A 62 -15.19 9.67 6.10
N HIS A 63 -15.61 10.47 5.13
CA HIS A 63 -14.90 10.68 3.85
C HIS A 63 -14.68 9.44 2.98
N ARG A 64 -15.20 8.24 3.34
CA ARG A 64 -15.06 7.00 2.58
C ARG A 64 -15.39 7.15 1.09
N LYS A 65 -16.48 7.88 0.76
CA LYS A 65 -16.88 8.13 -0.62
C LYS A 65 -15.84 8.90 -1.43
N ASN A 66 -15.08 9.78 -0.77
CA ASN A 66 -14.01 10.56 -1.41
C ASN A 66 -12.86 9.63 -1.80
N LEU A 67 -12.46 8.72 -0.90
CA LEU A 67 -11.42 7.74 -1.20
C LEU A 67 -11.83 6.82 -2.36
N ILE A 68 -13.05 6.27 -2.32
CA ILE A 68 -13.58 5.41 -3.39
C ILE A 68 -13.57 6.14 -4.74
N SER A 69 -14.01 7.40 -4.78
CA SER A 69 -13.97 8.22 -5.99
C SER A 69 -12.54 8.45 -6.45
N SER A 70 -11.64 8.78 -5.52
CA SER A 70 -10.22 9.01 -5.81
C SER A 70 -9.56 7.76 -6.40
N MET A 71 -9.77 6.58 -5.85
CA MET A 71 -9.22 5.32 -6.35
C MET A 71 -9.68 4.98 -7.78
N ARG A 72 -10.86 5.42 -8.17
CA ARG A 72 -11.40 5.20 -9.54
C ARG A 72 -10.78 6.11 -10.60
N PHE A 73 -10.48 7.36 -10.24
CA PHE A 73 -10.16 8.41 -11.22
C PHE A 73 -8.73 8.94 -11.13
N ILE A 74 -8.09 8.89 -9.95
CA ILE A 74 -6.75 9.43 -9.73
C ILE A 74 -5.71 8.38 -10.13
N ARG A 75 -4.65 8.82 -10.83
CA ARG A 75 -3.53 8.00 -11.30
C ARG A 75 -2.19 8.47 -10.75
N TYR A 76 -2.19 9.12 -9.59
CA TYR A 76 -1.00 9.54 -8.86
C TYR A 76 -1.20 9.32 -7.36
N SER A 77 -0.10 9.24 -6.64
CA SER A 77 -0.16 9.10 -5.18
C SER A 77 -0.72 10.36 -4.54
N LYS A 78 -1.66 10.19 -3.62
CA LYS A 78 -2.37 11.27 -2.93
C LYS A 78 -2.63 10.87 -1.49
N VAL A 79 -2.42 11.79 -0.56
CA VAL A 79 -2.78 11.64 0.86
C VAL A 79 -3.67 12.81 1.28
N GLU A 80 -4.70 12.51 2.02
CA GLU A 80 -5.64 13.47 2.62
C GLU A 80 -5.75 13.20 4.12
N ALA A 81 -5.47 14.21 4.93
CA ALA A 81 -5.64 14.15 6.37
C ALA A 81 -6.86 14.96 6.77
N PHE A 82 -7.78 14.33 7.47
CA PHE A 82 -8.97 14.94 8.08
C PHE A 82 -8.85 14.86 9.59
N HIS A 83 -9.75 15.52 10.30
CA HIS A 83 -9.75 15.47 11.77
C HIS A 83 -9.97 14.04 12.30
N GLU A 84 -10.82 13.26 11.62
CA GLU A 84 -11.25 11.93 12.06
C GLU A 84 -10.43 10.80 11.44
N CYS A 85 -9.87 11.01 10.24
CA CYS A 85 -9.19 9.94 9.50
C CYS A 85 -8.06 10.47 8.62
N VAL A 86 -7.15 9.56 8.26
CA VAL A 86 -6.17 9.78 7.19
C VAL A 86 -6.44 8.76 6.09
N GLN A 87 -6.51 9.22 4.85
CA GLN A 87 -6.74 8.35 3.71
C GLN A 87 -5.86 8.72 2.53
N GLY A 88 -5.67 7.80 1.62
CA GLY A 88 -4.90 8.10 0.43
C GLY A 88 -4.81 6.93 -0.54
N ILE A 89 -4.11 7.22 -1.64
CA ILE A 89 -3.79 6.26 -2.69
C ILE A 89 -2.28 6.29 -2.89
N ILE A 90 -1.69 5.14 -3.01
CA ILE A 90 -0.28 4.99 -3.37
C ILE A 90 -0.20 4.29 -4.72
N HIS A 91 0.45 4.94 -5.67
CA HIS A 91 0.80 4.39 -6.96
C HIS A 91 2.27 4.01 -6.96
N VAL A 92 2.55 2.75 -7.25
CA VAL A 92 3.90 2.24 -7.42
C VAL A 92 4.14 2.09 -8.92
N PRO A 93 5.02 2.91 -9.51
CA PRO A 93 5.29 2.85 -10.94
C PRO A 93 5.95 1.54 -11.33
N LYS A 94 5.80 1.14 -12.59
CA LYS A 94 6.53 -0.01 -13.15
C LYS A 94 8.03 0.22 -13.08
N GLN A 95 8.73 -0.68 -12.44
CA GLN A 95 10.18 -0.69 -12.40
C GLN A 95 10.71 -1.50 -13.58
N GLY A 96 10.93 -0.85 -14.74
CA GLY A 96 11.82 -1.26 -15.82
C GLY A 96 11.71 -2.64 -16.45
N SER A 97 11.10 -3.64 -15.83
CA SER A 97 10.92 -4.97 -16.45
C SER A 97 9.54 -5.07 -17.09
N LYS A 98 9.48 -5.62 -18.32
CA LYS A 98 8.20 -5.85 -19.04
C LYS A 98 7.22 -6.78 -18.30
N LYS A 99 7.64 -7.35 -17.17
CA LYS A 99 6.85 -8.30 -16.36
C LYS A 99 6.27 -7.70 -15.09
N GLU A 100 6.77 -6.55 -14.63
CA GLU A 100 6.25 -5.90 -13.45
C GLU A 100 5.01 -5.10 -13.80
N LYS A 101 3.93 -5.38 -13.12
CA LYS A 101 2.68 -4.65 -13.27
C LYS A 101 2.74 -3.36 -12.48
N GLU A 102 2.12 -2.33 -13.00
CA GLU A 102 1.77 -1.15 -12.25
C GLU A 102 0.86 -1.57 -11.09
N PHE A 103 1.22 -1.17 -9.88
CA PHE A 103 0.50 -1.54 -8.67
C PHE A 103 -0.02 -0.28 -7.99
N SER A 104 -1.23 -0.32 -7.49
CA SER A 104 -1.78 0.78 -6.70
C SER A 104 -2.73 0.26 -5.65
N PHE A 105 -2.72 0.91 -4.49
CA PHE A 105 -3.64 0.59 -3.42
C PHE A 105 -4.14 1.85 -2.72
N GLY A 106 -5.34 1.73 -2.13
CA GLY A 106 -5.87 2.73 -1.21
C GLY A 106 -5.55 2.37 0.23
N PHE A 107 -5.42 3.38 1.07
CA PHE A 107 -5.39 3.18 2.50
C PHE A 107 -6.38 4.11 3.20
N TYR A 108 -6.95 3.64 4.31
CA TYR A 108 -7.86 4.40 5.13
C TYR A 108 -7.60 4.07 6.60
N LEU A 109 -7.07 5.03 7.33
CA LEU A 109 -6.74 4.93 8.75
C LEU A 109 -7.81 5.68 9.56
N PHE A 110 -8.55 4.94 10.36
CA PHE A 110 -9.65 5.44 11.16
C PHE A 110 -9.69 4.73 12.51
N GLU A 111 -9.64 5.49 13.60
CA GLU A 111 -9.56 4.95 14.95
C GLU A 111 -8.41 3.95 15.11
N ASN A 112 -8.72 2.72 15.51
CA ASN A 112 -7.76 1.63 15.68
C ASN A 112 -7.72 0.67 14.47
N LYS A 113 -8.13 1.12 13.27
CA LYS A 113 -8.21 0.30 12.05
C LYS A 113 -7.45 0.95 10.90
N LEU A 114 -6.59 0.18 10.26
CA LEU A 114 -5.96 0.50 8.99
C LEU A 114 -6.54 -0.41 7.92
N PHE A 115 -7.36 0.16 7.05
CA PHE A 115 -7.85 -0.55 5.86
C PHE A 115 -6.86 -0.35 4.73
N LEU A 116 -6.44 -1.44 4.11
CA LEU A 116 -5.63 -1.48 2.91
C LEU A 116 -6.49 -2.06 1.79
N ILE A 117 -6.66 -1.30 0.72
CA ILE A 117 -7.65 -1.60 -0.33
C ILE A 117 -6.88 -1.87 -1.62
N GLU A 118 -6.89 -3.12 -2.08
CA GLU A 118 -6.19 -3.56 -3.29
C GLU A 118 -7.00 -4.58 -4.08
N GLU A 119 -6.61 -4.81 -5.34
CA GLU A 119 -7.23 -5.84 -6.19
C GLU A 119 -6.31 -7.06 -6.42
N ASP A 120 -5.00 -6.91 -6.30
CA ASP A 120 -3.98 -7.85 -6.83
C ASP A 120 -3.19 -8.63 -5.76
N GLU A 121 -3.50 -8.53 -4.47
CA GLU A 121 -2.87 -9.28 -3.35
C GLU A 121 -1.36 -8.99 -3.10
N GLU A 122 -0.75 -7.98 -3.74
CA GLU A 122 0.66 -7.62 -3.54
C GLU A 122 0.96 -7.10 -2.13
N LEU A 123 -0.01 -6.47 -1.46
CA LEU A 123 0.16 -5.97 -0.09
C LEU A 123 0.43 -7.07 0.93
N GLN A 124 -0.01 -8.30 0.69
CA GLN A 124 0.29 -9.42 1.58
C GLN A 124 1.79 -9.71 1.63
N GLU A 125 2.47 -9.66 0.48
CA GLU A 125 3.92 -9.87 0.41
C GLU A 125 4.68 -8.70 1.07
N ILE A 126 4.20 -7.47 0.88
CA ILE A 126 4.77 -6.27 1.51
C ILE A 126 4.60 -6.35 3.02
N LEU A 127 3.42 -6.71 3.53
CA LEU A 127 3.17 -6.87 4.96
C LEU A 127 4.04 -7.98 5.58
N ALA A 128 4.29 -9.06 4.86
CA ALA A 128 5.19 -10.12 5.32
C ALA A 128 6.63 -9.63 5.49
N LYS A 129 7.10 -8.70 4.64
CA LYS A 129 8.41 -8.05 4.79
C LYS A 129 8.42 -7.08 5.96
N VAL A 130 7.44 -6.18 6.00
CA VAL A 130 7.28 -5.14 7.03
C VAL A 130 7.18 -5.74 8.44
N LYS A 131 6.60 -6.94 8.56
CA LYS A 131 6.52 -7.65 9.84
C LYS A 131 7.87 -7.80 10.55
N ASN A 132 8.95 -7.96 9.80
CA ASN A 132 10.29 -8.13 10.35
C ASN A 132 10.90 -6.83 10.90
N ASP A 133 10.36 -5.68 10.48
CA ASP A 133 10.83 -4.34 10.87
C ASP A 133 10.04 -3.78 12.07
N MET A 134 9.01 -4.49 12.51
CA MET A 134 8.17 -4.07 13.63
C MET A 134 8.84 -4.30 14.97
N PHE A 135 8.52 -3.45 15.92
CA PHE A 135 9.07 -3.48 17.28
C PHE A 135 8.00 -3.13 18.33
N ASP A 136 8.34 -3.32 19.60
CA ASP A 136 7.45 -3.01 20.72
C ASP A 136 6.97 -1.55 20.68
N GLY A 137 5.66 -1.34 20.82
CA GLY A 137 5.03 -0.03 20.74
C GLY A 137 4.74 0.48 19.32
N CYS A 138 4.88 -0.37 18.30
CA CYS A 138 4.51 -0.04 16.93
C CYS A 138 3.02 0.33 16.83
N THR A 139 2.73 1.42 16.14
CA THR A 139 1.36 1.90 15.89
C THR A 139 0.94 1.66 14.43
N LEU A 140 -0.36 1.75 14.13
CA LEU A 140 -0.85 1.63 12.75
C LEU A 140 -0.26 2.69 11.81
N HIS A 141 0.03 3.89 12.32
CA HIS A 141 0.71 4.94 11.54
C HIS A 141 2.14 4.50 11.16
N MET A 142 2.85 3.88 12.10
CA MET A 142 4.21 3.36 11.84
C MET A 142 4.17 2.21 10.84
N VAL A 143 3.18 1.31 10.94
CA VAL A 143 2.98 0.25 9.94
C VAL A 143 2.80 0.84 8.54
N LEU A 144 1.97 1.88 8.39
CA LEU A 144 1.80 2.55 7.10
C LEU A 144 3.11 3.16 6.59
N LEU A 145 3.92 3.76 7.48
CA LEU A 145 5.25 4.26 7.11
C LEU A 145 6.21 3.14 6.71
N PHE A 146 6.22 2.00 7.39
CA PHE A 146 7.02 0.83 7.00
C PHE A 146 6.61 0.29 5.62
N ILE A 147 5.30 0.25 5.33
CA ILE A 147 4.81 -0.11 3.98
C ILE A 147 5.38 0.87 2.95
N CYS A 148 5.29 2.18 3.20
CA CYS A 148 5.85 3.19 2.29
C CYS A 148 7.36 3.02 2.11
N ASN A 149 8.09 2.78 3.20
CA ASN A 149 9.54 2.55 3.15
C ASN A 149 9.89 1.32 2.31
N ALA A 150 9.21 0.19 2.52
CA ALA A 150 9.42 -1.04 1.76
C ALA A 150 9.16 -0.88 0.25
N LEU A 151 8.27 0.06 -0.13
CA LEU A 151 8.02 0.41 -1.53
C LEU A 151 9.16 1.25 -2.11
N ILE A 152 9.67 2.24 -1.34
CA ILE A 152 10.73 3.17 -1.78
C ILE A 152 12.09 2.46 -1.90
N ASP A 153 12.37 1.47 -1.05
CA ASP A 153 13.65 0.74 -1.09
C ASP A 153 13.93 0.13 -2.48
N ASN A 154 12.90 -0.38 -3.14
CA ASN A 154 13.02 -0.88 -4.50
C ASN A 154 13.25 0.25 -5.53
N ASP A 155 12.65 1.42 -5.32
CA ASP A 155 12.76 2.56 -6.22
C ASP A 155 14.18 3.15 -6.24
N ILE A 156 14.88 3.16 -5.11
CA ILE A 156 16.28 3.63 -5.02
C ILE A 156 17.17 2.79 -5.94
N LEU A 157 17.06 1.47 -5.90
CA LEU A 157 17.82 0.57 -6.75
C LEU A 157 17.50 0.77 -8.25
N TYR A 158 16.26 1.08 -8.56
CA TYR A 158 15.83 1.36 -9.92
C TYR A 158 16.40 2.69 -10.42
N LEU A 159 16.39 3.74 -9.60
CA LEU A 159 16.97 5.04 -9.93
C LEU A 159 18.48 4.93 -10.17
N GLN A 160 19.21 4.16 -9.37
CA GLN A 160 20.64 3.90 -9.60
C GLN A 160 20.89 3.25 -10.96
N LYS A 161 20.07 2.27 -11.38
CA LYS A 161 20.18 1.65 -12.71
C LYS A 161 19.89 2.65 -13.84
N ILE A 162 18.95 3.57 -13.66
CA ILE A 162 18.69 4.64 -14.63
C ILE A 162 19.91 5.54 -14.75
N GLU A 163 20.49 5.97 -13.64
CA GLU A 163 21.69 6.80 -13.59
C GLU A 163 22.85 6.14 -14.35
N GLU A 164 23.16 4.88 -14.03
CA GLU A 164 24.18 4.11 -14.75
C GLU A 164 23.93 4.02 -16.27
N ASN A 165 22.67 3.90 -16.68
CA ASN A 165 22.32 3.84 -18.10
C ASN A 165 22.45 5.21 -18.78
N LEU A 166 22.12 6.29 -18.10
CA LEU A 166 22.31 7.66 -18.59
C LEU A 166 23.78 7.98 -18.78
N GLU A 167 24.64 7.63 -17.81
CA GLU A 167 26.10 7.77 -17.95
C GLU A 167 26.65 7.05 -19.18
N LYS A 168 26.19 5.81 -19.45
CA LYS A 168 26.60 5.07 -20.66
C LYS A 168 26.14 5.77 -21.93
N VAL A 169 24.95 6.35 -21.97
CA VAL A 169 24.44 7.10 -23.12
C VAL A 169 25.26 8.36 -23.31
N GLU A 170 25.55 9.09 -22.23
CA GLU A 170 26.39 10.30 -22.25
C GLU A 170 27.78 9.99 -22.83
N ASP A 171 28.44 8.94 -22.37
CA ASP A 171 29.73 8.48 -22.89
C ASP A 171 29.70 8.19 -24.40
N VAL A 172 28.62 7.59 -24.89
CA VAL A 172 28.46 7.29 -26.32
C VAL A 172 28.26 8.58 -27.12
N VAL A 173 27.48 9.52 -26.59
CA VAL A 173 27.21 10.81 -27.24
C VAL A 173 28.49 11.63 -27.31
N ILE A 174 29.23 11.75 -26.20
CA ILE A 174 30.49 12.51 -26.15
C ILE A 174 31.51 11.92 -27.15
N LYS A 175 31.66 10.61 -27.22
CA LYS A 175 32.58 9.93 -28.17
C LYS A 175 32.16 10.08 -29.63
N ARG A 176 30.91 10.42 -29.92
CA ARG A 176 30.38 10.61 -31.28
C ARG A 176 30.37 12.07 -31.74
N ILE A 177 30.59 13.03 -30.83
CA ILE A 177 30.72 14.45 -31.22
C ILE A 177 32.02 14.58 -31.97
N PRO A 178 32.04 14.99 -33.28
CA PRO A 178 33.28 15.25 -34.01
C PRO A 178 34.08 16.35 -33.32
N GLU A 179 35.39 16.20 -33.25
CA GLU A 179 36.31 17.19 -32.65
C GLU A 179 36.15 18.63 -33.21
N HIS A 180 35.54 18.75 -34.39
CA HIS A 180 35.28 20.04 -35.07
C HIS A 180 34.04 20.82 -34.57
N PHE A 181 33.31 20.34 -33.59
CA PHE A 181 32.11 21.07 -33.08
C PHE A 181 32.49 22.35 -32.29
N ASN A 182 33.74 22.42 -31.80
CA ASN A 182 34.22 23.59 -31.05
C ASN A 182 34.72 24.76 -31.96
N GLU A 183 34.69 24.60 -33.29
CA GLU A 183 35.12 25.66 -34.22
C GLU A 183 33.95 26.48 -34.81
N VAL A 184 32.71 26.24 -34.35
CA VAL A 184 31.51 26.89 -34.91
C VAL A 184 30.81 27.83 -33.90
N ILE A 185 31.50 28.26 -32.87
CA ILE A 185 30.96 29.29 -31.93
C ILE A 185 31.85 30.54 -32.06
#